data_39f0683dc9e1e3f1248864ebcc8eb0c7
#
_entry.id   39f0683dc9e1e3f1248864ebcc8eb0c7
#
_cell.length_a   1.000
_cell.length_b   1.000
_cell.length_c   1.000
_cell.angle_alpha   90.00
_cell.angle_beta   90.00
_cell.angle_gamma   90.00
#
_symmetry.space_group_name_H-M   'P 1'
#
loop_
_entity.id
_entity.type
_entity.pdbx_description
1 polymer ?
#
loop_
_entity_poly.entity_id
_entity_poly.type
_entity_poly.pdbx_seq_one_letter_code
_entity_poly.pdbx_strand_id
1 'polypeptide(L)'
;MVTTTMFQNTFNLLFILTCLIFHTTRSFYLPGVAPRDFKDGDVVDLKVNSITSFMTKLPYKYYSLKFCEPEGGIKDMAETLGEVLGGDRIENSPYELFMGKTEYCKVLCTKKLNKADLALFRKRIDQLYSVNMIVDNLPGATEIPPSLSGEKDNIFYETGWPIGGHYCPNENE
;
A
#
# COMPACT_ATOMS: atom_id res chain seq x y z
N MET A 1 -5.53 -12.82 65.62
CA MET A 1 -4.23 -12.35 65.12
C MET A 1 -3.67 -13.23 63.99
N VAL A 2 -4.08 -14.48 63.80
CA VAL A 2 -3.61 -15.39 62.74
C VAL A 2 -4.28 -15.16 61.38
N THR A 3 -5.52 -14.68 61.33
CA THR A 3 -6.31 -14.47 60.09
C THR A 3 -5.83 -13.27 59.27
N THR A 4 -5.31 -12.22 59.89
CA THR A 4 -4.81 -11.01 59.20
C THR A 4 -3.49 -11.27 58.48
N THR A 5 -2.61 -12.10 59.04
CA THR A 5 -1.33 -12.44 58.40
C THR A 5 -1.48 -13.36 57.19
N MET A 6 -2.46 -14.26 57.19
CA MET A 6 -2.76 -15.10 56.04
C MET A 6 -3.33 -14.28 54.85
N PHE A 7 -4.21 -13.32 55.13
CA PHE A 7 -4.78 -12.45 54.12
C PHE A 7 -3.72 -11.54 53.47
N GLN A 8 -2.79 -11.03 54.26
CA GLN A 8 -1.68 -10.20 53.78
C GLN A 8 -0.73 -10.99 52.89
N ASN A 9 -0.43 -12.24 53.25
CA ASN A 9 0.44 -13.10 52.44
C ASN A 9 -0.20 -13.50 51.09
N THR A 10 -1.51 -13.79 51.05
CA THR A 10 -2.21 -14.09 49.79
C THR A 10 -2.28 -12.87 48.89
N PHE A 11 -2.50 -11.68 49.43
CA PHE A 11 -2.51 -10.44 48.68
C PHE A 11 -1.13 -10.13 48.07
N ASN A 12 -0.05 -10.28 48.81
CA ASN A 12 1.31 -10.10 48.31
C ASN A 12 1.67 -11.13 47.24
N LEU A 13 1.25 -12.38 47.39
CA LEU A 13 1.48 -13.43 46.40
C LEU A 13 0.74 -13.11 45.07
N LEU A 14 -0.51 -12.65 45.18
CA LEU A 14 -1.31 -12.26 44.00
C LEU A 14 -0.68 -11.06 43.29
N PHE A 15 -0.19 -10.08 44.02
CA PHE A 15 0.48 -8.90 43.48
C PHE A 15 1.78 -9.26 42.75
N ILE A 16 2.60 -10.16 43.34
CA ILE A 16 3.82 -10.65 42.70
C ILE A 16 3.49 -11.42 41.43
N LEU A 17 2.45 -12.26 41.45
CA LEU A 17 2.01 -13.03 40.27
C LEU A 17 1.53 -12.13 39.15
N THR A 18 0.76 -11.07 39.44
CA THR A 18 0.33 -10.09 38.46
C THR A 18 1.51 -9.31 37.90
N CYS A 19 2.46 -8.88 38.71
CA CYS A 19 3.67 -8.22 38.22
C CYS A 19 4.51 -9.13 37.31
N LEU A 20 4.61 -10.42 37.59
CA LEU A 20 5.33 -11.38 36.75
C LEU A 20 4.62 -11.57 35.38
N ILE A 21 3.30 -11.61 35.36
CA ILE A 21 2.52 -11.73 34.12
C ILE A 21 2.72 -10.47 33.22
N PHE A 22 2.71 -9.28 33.83
CA PHE A 22 2.95 -8.03 33.06
C PHE A 22 4.39 -7.91 32.53
N HIS A 23 5.38 -8.55 33.15
CA HIS A 23 6.76 -8.51 32.65
C HIS A 23 7.02 -9.46 31.48
N THR A 24 6.14 -10.41 31.21
CA THR A 24 6.30 -11.38 30.11
C THR A 24 5.61 -10.97 28.82
N THR A 25 4.86 -9.87 28.80
CA THR A 25 4.29 -9.34 27.57
C THR A 25 5.39 -8.70 26.72
N ARG A 26 6.08 -9.52 25.94
CA ARG A 26 6.93 -9.02 24.85
C ARG A 26 5.99 -8.56 23.75
N SER A 27 6.08 -7.28 23.41
CA SER A 27 5.44 -6.78 22.21
C SER A 27 5.95 -7.59 21.03
N PHE A 28 5.05 -8.32 20.36
CA PHE A 28 5.38 -9.03 19.13
C PHE A 28 5.43 -8.00 18.01
N TYR A 29 6.63 -7.71 17.54
CA TYR A 29 6.82 -6.86 16.37
C TYR A 29 6.67 -7.72 15.11
N LEU A 30 5.69 -7.41 14.26
CA LEU A 30 5.55 -8.12 12.98
C LEU A 30 6.79 -7.81 12.11
N PRO A 31 7.53 -8.83 11.66
CA PRO A 31 8.62 -8.63 10.72
C PRO A 31 8.08 -7.98 9.43
N GLY A 32 8.77 -6.97 8.92
CA GLY A 32 8.43 -6.28 7.68
C GLY A 32 7.94 -4.83 7.83
N VAL A 33 7.71 -4.36 9.06
CA VAL A 33 7.24 -2.99 9.34
C VAL A 33 8.27 -2.18 10.14
N ALA A 34 9.52 -2.64 10.21
CA ALA A 34 10.57 -1.88 10.89
C ALA A 34 10.86 -0.59 10.11
N PRO A 35 10.79 0.59 10.76
CA PRO A 35 11.12 1.85 10.11
C PRO A 35 12.57 1.82 9.62
N ARG A 36 12.78 2.35 8.42
CA ARG A 36 14.10 2.47 7.79
C ARG A 36 14.41 3.95 7.57
N ASP A 37 15.56 4.39 8.03
CA ASP A 37 16.05 5.73 7.74
C ASP A 37 16.68 5.76 6.34
N PHE A 38 16.25 6.70 5.51
CA PHE A 38 16.78 6.92 4.17
C PHE A 38 17.71 8.15 4.15
N LYS A 39 18.80 8.06 3.43
CA LYS A 39 19.70 9.18 3.10
C LYS A 39 19.41 9.68 1.69
N ASP A 40 19.81 10.90 1.41
CA ASP A 40 19.71 11.45 0.06
C ASP A 40 20.38 10.54 -0.98
N GLY A 41 19.62 10.16 -1.99
CA GLY A 41 20.05 9.26 -3.05
C GLY A 41 19.86 7.77 -2.79
N ASP A 42 19.40 7.37 -1.61
CA ASP A 42 19.04 5.98 -1.36
C ASP A 42 17.86 5.55 -2.22
N VAL A 43 17.87 4.30 -2.64
CA VAL A 43 16.76 3.71 -3.40
C VAL A 43 15.59 3.44 -2.46
N VAL A 44 14.43 3.94 -2.82
CA VAL A 44 13.15 3.67 -2.15
C VAL A 44 12.35 2.70 -3.00
N ASP A 45 12.07 1.51 -2.48
CA ASP A 45 11.33 0.50 -3.20
C ASP A 45 9.87 0.94 -3.43
N LEU A 46 9.47 0.99 -4.68
CA LEU A 46 8.07 1.12 -5.06
C LEU A 46 7.58 -0.25 -5.51
N LYS A 47 6.59 -0.77 -4.81
CA LYS A 47 5.92 -2.04 -5.12
C LYS A 47 4.55 -1.76 -5.70
N VAL A 48 4.03 -2.69 -6.48
CA VAL A 48 2.68 -2.64 -7.02
C VAL A 48 1.84 -3.71 -6.34
N ASN A 49 0.62 -3.33 -6.01
CA ASN A 49 -0.40 -4.24 -5.51
C ASN A 49 -1.44 -4.52 -6.60
N SER A 50 -2.53 -5.15 -6.24
CA SER A 50 -3.66 -5.38 -7.14
C SER A 50 -4.25 -4.07 -7.68
N ILE A 51 -4.82 -4.14 -8.88
CA ILE A 51 -5.73 -3.10 -9.37
C ILE A 51 -7.13 -3.36 -8.83
N THR A 52 -7.76 -2.33 -8.32
CA THR A 52 -9.08 -2.40 -7.66
C THR A 52 -10.05 -1.39 -8.25
N SER A 53 -11.34 -1.65 -8.11
CA SER A 53 -12.41 -0.73 -8.48
C SER A 53 -13.52 -0.80 -7.44
N PHE A 54 -14.01 0.34 -7.03
CA PHE A 54 -15.18 0.41 -6.15
C PHE A 54 -16.49 -0.01 -6.84
N MET A 55 -16.55 0.03 -8.18
CA MET A 55 -17.72 -0.39 -8.95
C MET A 55 -17.88 -1.92 -8.97
N THR A 56 -16.80 -2.64 -9.22
CA THR A 56 -16.87 -4.11 -9.40
C THR A 56 -16.42 -4.88 -8.16
N LYS A 57 -15.64 -4.26 -7.29
CA LYS A 57 -15.04 -4.86 -6.08
C LYS A 57 -14.21 -6.13 -6.35
N LEU A 58 -13.80 -6.36 -7.60
CA LEU A 58 -12.98 -7.51 -7.99
C LEU A 58 -11.54 -7.05 -8.16
N PRO A 59 -10.60 -7.51 -7.33
CA PRO A 59 -9.19 -7.20 -7.51
C PRO A 59 -8.60 -8.05 -8.65
N TYR A 60 -7.67 -7.45 -9.40
CA TYR A 60 -6.86 -8.15 -10.40
C TYR A 60 -5.38 -7.86 -10.14
N LYS A 61 -4.52 -8.78 -10.54
CA LYS A 61 -3.07 -8.55 -10.50
C LYS A 61 -2.70 -7.33 -11.36
N TYR A 62 -1.70 -6.56 -10.91
CA TYR A 62 -1.18 -5.42 -11.66
C TYR A 62 -0.79 -5.82 -13.08
N TYR A 63 0.01 -6.87 -13.22
CA TYR A 63 0.47 -7.38 -14.53
C TYR A 63 -0.58 -8.20 -15.31
N SER A 64 -1.85 -8.23 -14.86
CA SER A 64 -2.95 -8.69 -15.72
C SER A 64 -3.18 -7.77 -16.92
N LEU A 65 -2.73 -6.52 -16.81
CA LEU A 65 -2.60 -5.58 -17.91
C LEU A 65 -1.14 -5.53 -18.37
N LYS A 66 -0.91 -5.16 -19.62
CA LYS A 66 0.44 -5.09 -20.21
C LYS A 66 1.19 -3.82 -19.81
N PHE A 67 1.41 -3.64 -18.54
CA PHE A 67 2.31 -2.60 -18.02
C PHE A 67 3.78 -2.96 -18.28
N CYS A 68 4.70 -2.01 -18.03
CA CYS A 68 6.13 -2.27 -18.05
C CYS A 68 6.51 -3.26 -16.96
N GLU A 69 7.29 -4.26 -17.29
CA GLU A 69 7.79 -5.26 -16.36
C GLU A 69 9.17 -4.87 -15.85
N PRO A 70 9.52 -5.21 -14.59
CA PRO A 70 10.84 -4.90 -14.04
C PRO A 70 11.94 -5.75 -14.71
N GLU A 71 13.15 -5.24 -14.70
CA GLU A 71 14.33 -6.00 -15.12
C GLU A 71 14.49 -7.23 -14.21
N GLY A 72 14.67 -8.40 -14.83
CA GLY A 72 14.72 -9.67 -14.10
C GLY A 72 13.37 -10.34 -13.81
N GLY A 73 12.28 -9.78 -14.36
CA GLY A 73 10.94 -10.37 -14.33
C GLY A 73 10.13 -10.03 -13.08
N ILE A 74 8.87 -10.44 -13.12
CA ILE A 74 7.89 -10.21 -12.06
C ILE A 74 8.18 -11.18 -10.91
N LYS A 75 8.27 -10.66 -9.68
CA LYS A 75 8.51 -11.42 -8.45
C LYS A 75 7.50 -11.01 -7.40
N ASP A 76 6.94 -12.00 -6.72
CA ASP A 76 6.15 -11.74 -5.52
C ASP A 76 7.09 -11.17 -4.43
N MET A 77 6.68 -10.09 -3.80
CA MET A 77 7.44 -9.44 -2.74
C MET A 77 6.97 -9.97 -1.38
N ALA A 78 7.85 -9.87 -0.39
CA ALA A 78 7.48 -10.25 0.98
C ALA A 78 6.35 -9.35 1.49
N GLU A 79 5.33 -9.99 2.03
CA GLU A 79 4.12 -9.38 2.58
C GLU A 79 4.07 -9.60 4.08
N THR A 80 3.42 -8.68 4.78
CA THR A 80 3.06 -8.90 6.19
C THR A 80 1.92 -9.92 6.27
N LEU A 81 1.77 -10.58 7.41
CA LEU A 81 0.68 -11.53 7.61
C LEU A 81 -0.70 -10.87 7.38
N GLY A 82 -0.84 -9.59 7.75
CA GLY A 82 -2.08 -8.83 7.52
C GLY A 82 -2.40 -8.62 6.05
N GLU A 83 -1.41 -8.31 5.23
CA GLU A 83 -1.54 -8.15 3.78
C GLU A 83 -1.92 -9.48 3.12
N VAL A 84 -1.25 -10.57 3.47
CA VAL A 84 -1.59 -11.91 2.98
C VAL A 84 -3.02 -12.32 3.33
N LEU A 85 -3.44 -12.06 4.58
CA LEU A 85 -4.81 -12.34 5.02
C LEU A 85 -5.84 -11.41 4.38
N GLY A 86 -5.44 -10.18 4.04
CA GLY A 86 -6.26 -9.21 3.28
C GLY A 86 -6.45 -9.59 1.82
N GLY A 87 -5.66 -10.55 1.31
CA GLY A 87 -5.69 -10.98 -0.10
C GLY A 87 -4.91 -10.06 -1.02
N ASP A 88 -4.02 -9.26 -0.50
CA ASP A 88 -3.10 -8.43 -1.27
C ASP A 88 -2.15 -9.31 -2.09
N ARG A 89 -1.66 -8.76 -3.19
CA ARG A 89 -0.69 -9.41 -4.08
C ARG A 89 0.35 -8.39 -4.46
N ILE A 90 1.39 -8.33 -3.66
CA ILE A 90 2.44 -7.34 -3.81
C ILE A 90 3.51 -7.91 -4.73
N GLU A 91 3.78 -7.19 -5.81
CA GLU A 91 4.77 -7.55 -6.83
C GLU A 91 5.79 -6.40 -6.96
N ASN A 92 7.02 -6.74 -7.38
CA ASN A 92 8.02 -5.73 -7.69
C ASN A 92 7.60 -4.88 -8.90
N SER A 93 8.12 -3.66 -8.98
CA SER A 93 7.81 -2.75 -10.07
C SER A 93 9.08 -2.28 -10.80
N PRO A 94 8.94 -1.76 -12.04
CA PRO A 94 10.07 -1.16 -12.76
C PRO A 94 10.36 0.29 -12.35
N TYR A 95 9.60 0.82 -11.39
CA TYR A 95 9.77 2.20 -10.94
C TYR A 95 10.95 2.30 -9.98
N GLU A 96 11.85 3.23 -10.26
CA GLU A 96 12.99 3.54 -9.41
C GLU A 96 12.76 4.91 -8.77
N LEU A 97 12.63 4.93 -7.45
CA LEU A 97 12.55 6.15 -6.67
C LEU A 97 13.83 6.35 -5.88
N PHE A 98 14.27 7.59 -5.78
CA PHE A 98 15.46 7.95 -5.01
C PHE A 98 15.08 9.03 -3.99
N MET A 99 15.51 8.85 -2.74
CA MET A 99 15.27 9.82 -1.69
C MET A 99 15.89 11.17 -2.04
N GLY A 100 15.15 12.25 -1.85
CA GLY A 100 15.61 13.62 -2.11
C GLY A 100 15.80 13.98 -3.58
N LYS A 101 15.49 13.09 -4.54
CA LYS A 101 15.58 13.39 -5.97
C LYS A 101 14.21 13.48 -6.60
N THR A 102 13.96 14.58 -7.29
CA THR A 102 12.73 14.76 -8.09
C THR A 102 13.02 14.43 -9.54
N GLU A 103 12.27 13.48 -10.09
CA GLU A 103 12.37 13.09 -11.50
C GLU A 103 10.99 13.21 -12.15
N TYR A 104 10.91 13.98 -13.22
CA TYR A 104 9.67 14.19 -13.95
C TYR A 104 9.66 13.36 -15.24
N CYS A 105 8.56 12.61 -15.46
CA CYS A 105 8.25 11.98 -16.74
C CYS A 105 9.35 11.06 -17.30
N LYS A 106 9.81 10.08 -16.52
CA LYS A 106 10.73 9.03 -16.97
C LYS A 106 10.01 7.99 -17.82
N VAL A 107 10.47 7.80 -19.06
CA VAL A 107 9.96 6.72 -19.92
C VAL A 107 10.61 5.40 -19.51
N LEU A 108 9.84 4.50 -18.91
CA LEU A 108 10.33 3.19 -18.44
C LEU A 108 10.41 2.18 -19.59
N CYS A 109 9.39 2.12 -20.44
CA CYS A 109 9.34 1.23 -21.59
C CYS A 109 8.30 1.68 -22.62
N THR A 110 8.36 1.07 -23.80
CA THR A 110 7.31 1.20 -24.83
C THR A 110 6.81 -0.18 -25.20
N LYS A 111 5.51 -0.45 -25.03
CA LYS A 111 4.88 -1.73 -25.40
C LYS A 111 3.87 -1.55 -26.52
N LYS A 112 3.91 -2.47 -27.50
CA LYS A 112 2.87 -2.55 -28.54
C LYS A 112 1.71 -3.39 -28.00
N LEU A 113 0.51 -2.81 -28.01
CA LEU A 113 -0.71 -3.47 -27.58
C LEU A 113 -1.46 -4.02 -28.80
N ASN A 114 -1.97 -5.24 -28.71
CA ASN A 114 -2.88 -5.81 -29.69
C ASN A 114 -4.33 -5.38 -29.41
N LYS A 115 -5.26 -5.75 -30.31
CA LYS A 115 -6.68 -5.37 -30.17
C LYS A 115 -7.33 -5.90 -28.88
N ALA A 116 -6.93 -7.10 -28.42
CA ALA A 116 -7.47 -7.68 -27.19
C ALA A 116 -6.94 -6.95 -25.96
N ASP A 117 -5.65 -6.58 -25.95
CA ASP A 117 -5.05 -5.79 -24.86
C ASP A 117 -5.74 -4.42 -24.74
N LEU A 118 -5.94 -3.73 -25.89
CA LEU A 118 -6.64 -2.44 -25.91
C LEU A 118 -8.07 -2.55 -25.40
N ALA A 119 -8.79 -3.59 -25.79
CA ALA A 119 -10.16 -3.84 -25.29
C ALA A 119 -10.17 -4.08 -23.77
N LEU A 120 -9.15 -4.79 -23.26
CA LEU A 120 -9.01 -5.04 -21.83
C LEU A 120 -8.72 -3.74 -21.06
N PHE A 121 -7.76 -2.91 -21.52
CA PHE A 121 -7.48 -1.60 -20.92
C PHE A 121 -8.74 -0.72 -20.90
N ARG A 122 -9.42 -0.59 -22.05
CA ARG A 122 -10.66 0.19 -22.13
C ARG A 122 -11.69 -0.30 -21.11
N LYS A 123 -11.93 -1.61 -21.05
CA LYS A 123 -12.85 -2.19 -20.06
C LYS A 123 -12.48 -1.85 -18.61
N ARG A 124 -11.18 -1.84 -18.27
CA ARG A 124 -10.74 -1.47 -16.91
C ARG A 124 -10.90 0.03 -16.64
N ILE A 125 -10.66 0.87 -17.64
CA ILE A 125 -10.89 2.33 -17.54
C ILE A 125 -12.39 2.60 -17.36
N ASP A 126 -13.25 1.99 -18.16
CA ASP A 126 -14.72 2.13 -18.07
C ASP A 126 -15.26 1.67 -16.70
N GLN A 127 -14.61 0.69 -16.09
CA GLN A 127 -14.92 0.16 -14.76
C GLN A 127 -14.24 0.92 -13.63
N LEU A 128 -13.59 2.04 -13.89
CA LEU A 128 -12.89 2.90 -12.92
C LEU A 128 -11.88 2.13 -12.05
N TYR A 129 -11.04 1.31 -12.67
CA TYR A 129 -9.95 0.65 -11.95
C TYR A 129 -8.81 1.62 -11.66
N SER A 130 -8.29 1.50 -10.45
CA SER A 130 -7.10 2.23 -9.98
C SER A 130 -5.98 1.25 -9.64
N VAL A 131 -4.76 1.69 -9.87
CA VAL A 131 -3.53 0.98 -9.50
C VAL A 131 -3.19 1.31 -8.06
N ASN A 132 -3.03 0.30 -7.22
CA ASN A 132 -2.54 0.48 -5.86
C ASN A 132 -1.02 0.28 -5.84
N MET A 133 -0.31 1.26 -5.30
CA MET A 133 1.15 1.23 -5.16
C MET A 133 1.53 1.36 -3.70
N ILE A 134 2.65 0.78 -3.34
CA ILE A 134 3.18 0.78 -1.98
C ILE A 134 4.59 1.34 -2.03
N VAL A 135 4.84 2.39 -1.27
CA VAL A 135 6.14 3.04 -1.11
C VAL A 135 6.53 2.96 0.35
N ASP A 136 7.69 2.41 0.65
CA ASP A 136 8.18 2.24 2.03
C ASP A 136 7.14 1.58 2.95
N ASN A 137 6.49 0.53 2.45
CA ASN A 137 5.40 -0.21 3.11
C ASN A 137 4.14 0.63 3.44
N LEU A 138 3.99 1.81 2.85
CA LEU A 138 2.80 2.64 2.97
C LEU A 138 2.03 2.70 1.65
N PRO A 139 0.69 2.64 1.67
CA PRO A 139 -0.10 2.79 0.46
C PRO A 139 0.05 4.20 -0.09
N GLY A 140 0.30 4.29 -1.40
CA GLY A 140 0.33 5.56 -2.10
C GLY A 140 -1.08 6.14 -2.26
N ALA A 141 -1.20 7.45 -2.12
CA ALA A 141 -2.46 8.16 -2.25
C ALA A 141 -2.27 9.47 -3.04
N THR A 142 -3.32 9.88 -3.71
CA THR A 142 -3.38 11.15 -4.46
C THR A 142 -4.24 12.14 -3.68
N GLU A 143 -3.76 13.37 -3.58
CA GLU A 143 -4.56 14.46 -3.00
C GLU A 143 -5.71 14.83 -3.92
N ILE A 144 -6.91 14.89 -3.37
CA ILE A 144 -8.10 15.34 -4.08
C ILE A 144 -8.14 16.87 -4.02
N PRO A 145 -8.07 17.55 -5.18
CA PRO A 145 -8.06 19.02 -5.19
C PRO A 145 -9.36 19.58 -4.59
N PRO A 146 -9.29 20.73 -3.90
CA PRO A 146 -10.45 21.37 -3.29
C PRO A 146 -11.61 21.66 -4.23
N SER A 147 -11.32 21.79 -5.52
CA SER A 147 -12.34 21.96 -6.57
C SER A 147 -13.27 20.74 -6.73
N LEU A 148 -12.79 19.55 -6.38
CA LEU A 148 -13.56 18.30 -6.46
C LEU A 148 -14.14 17.90 -5.10
N SER A 149 -13.44 18.16 -4.00
CA SER A 149 -13.92 17.85 -2.66
C SER A 149 -15.01 18.81 -2.15
N GLY A 150 -15.06 20.03 -2.70
CA GLY A 150 -15.99 21.06 -2.26
C GLY A 150 -15.63 21.73 -0.93
N GLU A 151 -14.63 21.24 -0.23
CA GLU A 151 -14.14 21.76 1.04
C GLU A 151 -12.75 22.39 0.87
N LYS A 152 -12.60 23.63 1.37
CA LYS A 152 -11.35 24.39 1.22
C LYS A 152 -10.33 24.11 2.33
N ASP A 153 -10.82 23.73 3.50
CA ASP A 153 -10.00 23.62 4.72
C ASP A 153 -9.57 22.18 5.05
N ASN A 154 -10.16 21.18 4.38
CA ASN A 154 -9.82 19.78 4.59
C ASN A 154 -9.15 19.20 3.35
N ILE A 155 -8.00 18.54 3.58
CA ILE A 155 -7.29 17.80 2.53
C ILE A 155 -7.81 16.37 2.55
N PHE A 156 -8.33 15.92 1.41
CA PHE A 156 -8.77 14.54 1.22
C PHE A 156 -7.78 13.80 0.33
N TYR A 157 -7.61 12.51 0.61
CA TYR A 157 -6.74 11.65 -0.16
C TYR A 157 -7.52 10.45 -0.69
N GLU A 158 -7.27 10.09 -1.93
CA GLU A 158 -7.76 8.87 -2.55
C GLU A 158 -6.60 7.90 -2.76
N THR A 159 -6.76 6.65 -2.34
CA THR A 159 -5.75 5.62 -2.53
C THR A 159 -5.72 5.11 -3.97
N GLY A 160 -4.52 4.95 -4.49
CA GLY A 160 -4.29 4.46 -5.84
C GLY A 160 -4.37 5.55 -6.91
N TRP A 161 -4.04 5.15 -8.14
CA TRP A 161 -4.04 6.00 -9.31
C TRP A 161 -4.92 5.39 -10.40
N PRO A 162 -5.81 6.16 -11.04
CA PRO A 162 -6.63 5.65 -12.12
C PRO A 162 -5.76 5.12 -13.26
N ILE A 163 -6.15 3.99 -13.85
CA ILE A 163 -5.44 3.38 -14.98
C ILE A 163 -5.44 4.31 -16.18
N GLY A 164 -6.49 5.11 -16.33
CA GLY A 164 -6.66 6.08 -17.38
C GLY A 164 -8.04 6.72 -17.32
N GLY A 165 -8.31 7.59 -18.29
CA GLY A 165 -9.59 8.28 -18.42
C GLY A 165 -9.98 8.45 -19.88
N HIS A 166 -11.21 8.89 -20.08
CA HIS A 166 -11.67 9.31 -21.42
C HIS A 166 -11.32 10.78 -21.62
N TYR A 167 -10.55 11.05 -22.64
CA TYR A 167 -10.30 12.41 -23.09
C TYR A 167 -11.37 12.78 -24.13
N CYS A 168 -12.18 13.77 -23.81
CA CYS A 168 -13.05 14.40 -24.79
C CYS A 168 -12.37 15.69 -25.21
N PRO A 169 -11.82 15.80 -26.44
CA PRO A 169 -11.29 17.06 -26.93
C PRO A 169 -12.46 18.08 -26.94
N ASN A 170 -12.24 19.24 -26.31
CA ASN A 170 -13.20 20.33 -26.42
C ASN A 170 -13.30 20.71 -27.90
N GLU A 171 -14.52 20.91 -28.43
CA GLU A 171 -14.77 21.27 -29.84
C GLU A 171 -14.13 22.61 -30.26
N ASN A 172 -13.36 23.27 -29.39
CA ASN A 172 -12.79 24.59 -29.58
C ASN A 172 -11.25 24.66 -29.46
N GLU A 173 -10.53 23.54 -29.57
CA GLU A 173 -9.06 23.54 -29.70
C GLU A 173 -8.61 23.01 -31.07
#